data_63ed7bc166829acd527ab2ddedf93f85
#
_entry.id   63ed7bc166829acd527ab2ddedf93f85
#
_cell.length_a   1.000
_cell.length_b   1.000
_cell.length_c   1.000
_cell.angle_alpha   90.00
_cell.angle_beta   90.00
_cell.angle_gamma   90.00
#
_symmetry.space_group_name_H-M   'P 1'
#
loop_
_entity.id
_entity.type
_entity.pdbx_description
1 polymer ?
#
loop_
_entity_poly.entity_id
_entity_poly.type
_entity_poly.pdbx_seq_one_letter_code
_entity_poly.pdbx_strand_id
1 'polypeptide(L)'
;MNKKIFAANWKMYLNSNESREFMLKINANKDFFSEFDIMIFPSHVAISIVQDLTKELDNIKIGMQDCDTLTSGAVTGSSSITSHKVDSCIVGHSERRSIFNENDEIIKKKLNNCLDHIGSAVLCVGEKLNEKEQNKTFEVIKKQLSILPDRIQGKNLDIAYEPVWAIGTGLVASKQYIEDVLSYINNLIKELYSDKDRPNIRLFYGGSVDENSV
;
A
#
# COMPACT_ATOMS: atom_id res chain seq x y z
N MET A 1 -17.90 -15.72 4.00
CA MET A 1 -16.63 -15.72 3.24
C MET A 1 -15.99 -14.36 3.41
N ASN A 2 -14.68 -14.27 3.63
CA ASN A 2 -14.02 -12.96 3.63
C ASN A 2 -14.07 -12.40 2.22
N LYS A 3 -14.48 -11.12 2.08
CA LYS A 3 -14.45 -10.43 0.78
C LYS A 3 -13.02 -10.33 0.25
N LYS A 4 -12.86 -10.38 -1.06
CA LYS A 4 -11.57 -10.02 -1.69
C LYS A 4 -11.32 -8.54 -1.50
N ILE A 5 -10.06 -8.17 -1.31
CA ILE A 5 -9.65 -6.78 -1.11
C ILE A 5 -8.86 -6.32 -2.33
N PHE A 6 -9.28 -5.20 -2.91
CA PHE A 6 -8.56 -4.55 -4.00
C PHE A 6 -7.99 -3.22 -3.52
N ALA A 7 -6.69 -3.02 -3.75
CA ALA A 7 -6.00 -1.78 -3.43
C ALA A 7 -5.59 -1.08 -4.73
N ALA A 8 -6.15 0.11 -4.98
CA ALA A 8 -5.95 0.88 -6.20
C ALA A 8 -5.10 2.12 -5.94
N ASN A 9 -3.80 2.03 -6.25
CA ASN A 9 -2.93 3.18 -6.27
C ASN A 9 -3.08 3.93 -7.60
N TRP A 10 -3.75 5.09 -7.57
CA TRP A 10 -3.99 5.90 -8.78
C TRP A 10 -2.74 6.64 -9.27
N LYS A 11 -1.69 6.64 -8.47
CA LYS A 11 -0.46 7.35 -8.78
C LYS A 11 -0.74 8.82 -9.18
N MET A 12 -0.08 9.34 -10.20
CA MET A 12 -0.23 10.73 -10.66
C MET A 12 -1.06 10.82 -11.97
N TYR A 13 -2.00 9.88 -12.18
CA TYR A 13 -2.72 9.82 -13.46
C TYR A 13 -4.01 10.63 -13.51
N LEU A 14 -4.74 10.78 -12.40
CA LEU A 14 -6.05 11.42 -12.40
C LEU A 14 -6.00 12.80 -11.73
N ASN A 15 -6.44 13.84 -12.44
CA ASN A 15 -6.71 15.14 -11.84
C ASN A 15 -8.06 15.14 -11.08
N SER A 16 -8.43 16.26 -10.46
CA SER A 16 -9.64 16.38 -9.64
C SER A 16 -10.93 16.07 -10.40
N ASN A 17 -11.05 16.53 -11.67
CA ASN A 17 -12.25 16.30 -12.47
C ASN A 17 -12.35 14.83 -12.92
N GLU A 18 -11.26 14.28 -13.42
CA GLU A 18 -11.17 12.87 -13.81
C GLU A 18 -11.44 11.93 -12.63
N SER A 19 -10.93 12.28 -11.45
CA SER A 19 -11.19 11.55 -10.20
C SER A 19 -12.67 11.57 -9.85
N ARG A 20 -13.34 12.72 -9.99
CA ARG A 20 -14.79 12.87 -9.78
C ARG A 20 -15.58 12.00 -10.77
N GLU A 21 -15.27 12.10 -12.05
CA GLU A 21 -15.95 11.31 -13.09
C GLU A 21 -15.79 9.81 -12.88
N PHE A 22 -14.58 9.37 -12.49
CA PHE A 22 -14.32 7.97 -12.19
C PHE A 22 -15.15 7.50 -11.00
N MET A 23 -15.20 8.26 -9.91
CA MET A 23 -15.99 7.91 -8.73
C MET A 23 -17.50 7.92 -8.99
N LEU A 24 -18.01 8.78 -9.86
CA LEU A 24 -19.42 8.75 -10.28
C LEU A 24 -19.75 7.43 -11.01
N LYS A 25 -18.82 6.89 -11.82
CA LYS A 25 -18.99 5.58 -12.45
C LYS A 25 -18.99 4.44 -11.43
N ILE A 26 -18.12 4.50 -10.40
CA ILE A 26 -18.13 3.53 -9.29
C ILE A 26 -19.49 3.58 -8.57
N ASN A 27 -19.98 4.76 -8.22
CA ASN A 27 -21.27 4.94 -7.55
C ASN A 27 -22.45 4.42 -8.39
N ALA A 28 -22.43 4.62 -9.70
CA ALA A 28 -23.46 4.11 -10.62
C ALA A 28 -23.48 2.58 -10.67
N ASN A 29 -22.40 1.91 -10.30
CA ASN A 29 -22.25 0.45 -10.27
C ASN A 29 -22.01 -0.09 -8.85
N LYS A 30 -22.49 0.62 -7.83
CA LYS A 30 -22.20 0.32 -6.42
C LYS A 30 -22.56 -1.11 -6.00
N ASP A 31 -23.64 -1.67 -6.55
CA ASP A 31 -24.09 -3.03 -6.21
C ASP A 31 -23.04 -4.08 -6.60
N PHE A 32 -22.43 -3.93 -7.78
CA PHE A 32 -21.33 -4.78 -8.21
C PHE A 32 -20.12 -4.64 -7.26
N PHE A 33 -19.73 -3.40 -6.94
CA PHE A 33 -18.58 -3.15 -6.11
C PHE A 33 -18.81 -3.52 -4.63
N SER A 34 -20.04 -3.65 -4.18
CA SER A 34 -20.38 -4.04 -2.80
C SER A 34 -19.91 -5.44 -2.40
N GLU A 35 -19.60 -6.30 -3.39
CA GLU A 35 -19.08 -7.64 -3.14
C GLU A 35 -17.59 -7.65 -2.73
N PHE A 36 -16.89 -6.52 -2.87
CA PHE A 36 -15.47 -6.38 -2.60
C PHE A 36 -15.20 -5.36 -1.50
N ASP A 37 -14.10 -5.52 -0.79
CA ASP A 37 -13.51 -4.44 0.00
C ASP A 37 -12.49 -3.71 -0.89
N ILE A 38 -12.58 -2.38 -0.94
CA ILE A 38 -11.78 -1.58 -1.87
C ILE A 38 -11.01 -0.53 -1.07
N MET A 39 -9.73 -0.38 -1.37
CA MET A 39 -8.87 0.70 -0.88
C MET A 39 -8.44 1.56 -2.08
N ILE A 40 -8.77 2.84 -2.06
CA ILE A 40 -8.40 3.78 -3.12
C ILE A 40 -7.36 4.75 -2.58
N PHE A 41 -6.26 4.89 -3.30
CA PHE A 41 -5.19 5.84 -2.99
C PHE A 41 -5.11 6.87 -4.13
N PRO A 42 -5.94 7.92 -4.09
CA PRO A 42 -5.96 8.97 -5.10
C PRO A 42 -4.76 9.91 -4.93
N SER A 43 -4.50 10.77 -5.92
CA SER A 43 -3.57 11.88 -5.74
C SER A 43 -4.06 12.81 -4.62
N HIS A 44 -3.14 13.50 -3.93
CA HIS A 44 -3.48 14.35 -2.77
C HIS A 44 -4.57 15.39 -3.09
N VAL A 45 -4.54 15.96 -4.30
CA VAL A 45 -5.54 16.96 -4.74
C VAL A 45 -6.96 16.40 -4.88
N ALA A 46 -7.10 15.08 -4.98
CA ALA A 46 -8.39 14.42 -5.19
C ALA A 46 -8.95 13.75 -3.92
N ILE A 47 -8.19 13.65 -2.83
CA ILE A 47 -8.61 12.92 -1.62
C ILE A 47 -9.99 13.38 -1.13
N SER A 48 -10.17 14.68 -0.91
CA SER A 48 -11.44 15.21 -0.39
C SER A 48 -12.62 14.96 -1.34
N ILE A 49 -12.38 15.03 -2.65
CA ILE A 49 -13.40 14.76 -3.67
C ILE A 49 -13.83 13.30 -3.63
N VAL A 50 -12.84 12.40 -3.54
CA VAL A 50 -13.11 10.95 -3.50
C VAL A 50 -13.81 10.59 -2.19
N GLN A 51 -13.38 11.15 -1.06
CA GLN A 51 -14.05 10.98 0.23
C GLN A 51 -15.51 11.42 0.22
N ASP A 52 -15.79 12.58 -0.38
CA ASP A 52 -17.17 13.07 -0.47
C ASP A 52 -18.07 12.15 -1.29
N LEU A 53 -17.54 11.53 -2.33
CA LEU A 53 -18.28 10.63 -3.21
C LEU A 53 -18.37 9.19 -2.69
N THR A 54 -17.63 8.84 -1.64
CA THR A 54 -17.64 7.48 -1.05
C THR A 54 -18.34 7.41 0.30
N LYS A 55 -18.91 8.50 0.79
CA LYS A 55 -19.53 8.58 2.14
C LYS A 55 -20.58 7.49 2.42
N GLU A 56 -21.30 7.07 1.39
CA GLU A 56 -22.36 6.07 1.48
C GLU A 56 -21.87 4.65 1.05
N LEU A 57 -20.56 4.46 0.91
CA LEU A 57 -19.96 3.21 0.44
C LEU A 57 -19.04 2.64 1.53
N ASP A 58 -19.60 1.90 2.47
CA ASP A 58 -18.89 1.37 3.65
C ASP A 58 -17.74 0.40 3.31
N ASN A 59 -17.79 -0.19 2.10
CA ASN A 59 -16.78 -1.11 1.61
C ASN A 59 -15.60 -0.42 0.91
N ILE A 60 -15.60 0.91 0.78
CA ILE A 60 -14.53 1.68 0.14
C ILE A 60 -13.80 2.50 1.21
N LYS A 61 -12.49 2.28 1.31
CA LYS A 61 -11.57 3.02 2.17
C LYS A 61 -10.67 3.92 1.34
N ILE A 62 -10.38 5.11 1.86
CA ILE A 62 -9.56 6.10 1.17
C ILE A 62 -8.23 6.26 1.89
N GLY A 63 -7.13 6.17 1.15
CA GLY A 63 -5.79 6.33 1.68
C GLY A 63 -4.97 7.41 0.97
N MET A 64 -3.82 7.72 1.55
CA MET A 64 -2.79 8.56 0.94
C MET A 64 -1.78 7.68 0.19
N GLN A 65 -1.23 8.20 -0.92
CA GLN A 65 -0.18 7.50 -1.68
C GLN A 65 1.20 7.58 -1.01
N ASP A 66 1.40 8.56 -0.16
CA ASP A 66 2.62 8.81 0.63
C ASP A 66 2.32 9.89 1.69
N CYS A 67 3.19 10.01 2.69
CA CYS A 67 3.16 11.09 3.67
C CYS A 67 4.58 11.56 3.98
N ASP A 68 4.73 12.70 4.65
CA ASP A 68 6.01 13.17 5.16
C ASP A 68 6.42 12.42 6.44
N THR A 69 7.71 12.51 6.77
CA THR A 69 8.26 12.05 8.07
C THR A 69 7.88 12.97 9.22
N LEU A 70 7.38 14.17 8.93
CA LEU A 70 6.89 15.14 9.88
C LEU A 70 5.37 15.22 9.83
N THR A 71 4.76 15.44 10.99
CA THR A 71 3.31 15.65 11.10
C THR A 71 2.92 17.12 10.95
N SER A 72 3.88 18.02 11.10
CA SER A 72 3.75 19.46 10.83
C SER A 72 5.13 20.08 10.71
N GLY A 73 5.28 21.22 10.04
CA GLY A 73 6.56 21.94 9.97
C GLY A 73 6.75 22.76 8.70
N ALA A 74 7.93 23.39 8.60
CA ALA A 74 8.33 24.23 7.47
C ALA A 74 8.91 23.39 6.33
N VAL A 75 8.08 22.54 5.71
CA VAL A 75 8.43 21.64 4.60
C VAL A 75 7.50 21.90 3.43
N THR A 76 7.87 22.85 2.59
CA THR A 76 7.05 23.31 1.46
C THR A 76 6.75 22.16 0.48
N GLY A 77 5.48 21.96 0.17
CA GLY A 77 5.01 20.95 -0.80
C GLY A 77 4.85 19.54 -0.24
N SER A 78 5.25 19.26 1.00
CA SER A 78 5.01 17.97 1.67
C SER A 78 3.60 17.84 2.22
N SER A 79 3.13 16.61 2.35
CA SER A 79 1.82 16.30 2.93
C SER A 79 1.98 15.47 4.20
N SER A 80 1.44 16.00 5.30
CA SER A 80 1.39 15.29 6.57
C SER A 80 0.34 14.18 6.53
N ILE A 81 0.58 13.09 7.27
CA ILE A 81 -0.45 12.05 7.48
C ILE A 81 -1.70 12.59 8.18
N THR A 82 -1.59 13.70 8.89
CA THR A 82 -2.70 14.37 9.58
C THR A 82 -3.43 15.40 8.70
N SER A 83 -2.98 15.64 7.46
CA SER A 83 -3.60 16.62 6.54
C SER A 83 -5.00 16.25 6.08
N HIS A 84 -5.29 14.94 6.06
CA HIS A 84 -6.57 14.38 5.64
C HIS A 84 -7.03 13.31 6.63
N LYS A 85 -8.34 13.18 6.80
CA LYS A 85 -8.92 12.07 7.57
C LYS A 85 -9.00 10.84 6.68
N VAL A 86 -7.90 10.09 6.57
CA VAL A 86 -7.81 8.90 5.71
C VAL A 86 -7.79 7.61 6.51
N ASP A 87 -8.10 6.49 5.84
CA ASP A 87 -8.17 5.16 6.45
C ASP A 87 -6.82 4.43 6.42
N SER A 88 -5.90 4.80 5.52
CA SER A 88 -4.59 4.17 5.38
C SER A 88 -3.62 5.06 4.61
N CYS A 89 -2.35 4.65 4.53
CA CYS A 89 -1.33 5.33 3.72
C CYS A 89 -0.34 4.30 3.16
N ILE A 90 0.00 4.44 1.88
CA ILE A 90 1.10 3.68 1.28
C ILE A 90 2.42 4.28 1.76
N VAL A 91 3.35 3.43 2.16
CA VAL A 91 4.72 3.82 2.51
C VAL A 91 5.73 2.89 1.85
N GLY A 92 6.85 3.44 1.41
CA GLY A 92 7.95 2.66 0.83
C GLY A 92 7.66 2.05 -0.54
N HIS A 93 6.67 2.57 -1.30
CA HIS A 93 6.43 2.15 -2.68
C HIS A 93 7.73 2.21 -3.50
N SER A 94 7.89 1.28 -4.44
CA SER A 94 9.12 1.15 -5.25
C SER A 94 9.54 2.45 -5.94
N GLU A 95 8.59 3.25 -6.42
CA GLU A 95 8.86 4.58 -7.00
C GLU A 95 9.44 5.56 -5.96
N ARG A 96 8.96 5.52 -4.69
CA ARG A 96 9.49 6.35 -3.61
C ARG A 96 10.93 5.98 -3.27
N ARG A 97 11.22 4.67 -3.23
CA ARG A 97 12.57 4.16 -3.00
C ARG A 97 13.53 4.51 -4.14
N SER A 98 13.10 4.37 -5.41
CA SER A 98 13.97 4.50 -6.58
C SER A 98 14.10 5.93 -7.11
N ILE A 99 13.00 6.69 -7.17
CA ILE A 99 12.96 8.04 -7.78
C ILE A 99 13.25 9.09 -6.73
N PHE A 100 12.68 8.95 -5.52
CA PHE A 100 12.81 9.92 -4.44
C PHE A 100 13.88 9.55 -3.41
N ASN A 101 14.61 8.42 -3.63
CA ASN A 101 15.70 7.95 -2.78
C ASN A 101 15.32 7.76 -1.30
N GLU A 102 14.08 7.34 -1.05
CA GLU A 102 13.65 7.03 0.32
C GLU A 102 14.29 5.72 0.80
N ASN A 103 15.13 5.83 1.81
CA ASN A 103 15.75 4.68 2.46
C ASN A 103 14.87 4.10 3.58
N ASP A 104 15.26 2.96 4.13
CA ASP A 104 14.49 2.28 5.16
C ASP A 104 14.30 3.11 6.44
N GLU A 105 15.21 4.04 6.78
CA GLU A 105 15.04 4.94 7.93
C GLU A 105 13.92 5.96 7.71
N ILE A 106 13.84 6.54 6.52
CA ILE A 106 12.76 7.46 6.12
C ILE A 106 11.43 6.71 6.14
N ILE A 107 11.41 5.52 5.53
CA ILE A 107 10.20 4.69 5.44
C ILE A 107 9.73 4.25 6.82
N LYS A 108 10.65 3.89 7.73
CA LYS A 108 10.33 3.57 9.14
C LYS A 108 9.64 4.73 9.85
N LYS A 109 10.12 5.96 9.67
CA LYS A 109 9.49 7.15 10.27
C LYS A 109 8.09 7.37 9.73
N LYS A 110 7.90 7.27 8.40
CA LYS A 110 6.59 7.38 7.77
C LYS A 110 5.64 6.28 8.24
N LEU A 111 6.10 5.04 8.31
CA LEU A 111 5.32 3.90 8.80
C LEU A 111 4.83 4.14 10.23
N ASN A 112 5.72 4.56 11.12
CA ASN A 112 5.37 4.87 12.50
C ASN A 112 4.34 6.01 12.57
N ASN A 113 4.51 7.09 11.81
CA ASN A 113 3.53 8.16 11.73
C ASN A 113 2.14 7.66 11.28
N CYS A 114 2.08 6.81 10.27
CA CYS A 114 0.81 6.23 9.82
C CYS A 114 0.17 5.40 10.93
N LEU A 115 0.93 4.50 11.55
CA LEU A 115 0.42 3.64 12.60
C LEU A 115 -0.02 4.44 13.85
N ASP A 116 0.71 5.50 14.22
CA ASP A 116 0.43 6.29 15.41
C ASP A 116 -0.76 7.26 15.23
N HIS A 117 -0.96 7.82 14.05
CA HIS A 117 -1.98 8.85 13.84
C HIS A 117 -3.27 8.34 13.19
N ILE A 118 -3.20 7.34 12.33
CA ILE A 118 -4.38 6.77 11.64
C ILE A 118 -4.59 5.28 11.93
N GLY A 119 -3.62 4.62 12.55
CA GLY A 119 -3.72 3.22 12.94
C GLY A 119 -3.66 2.23 11.78
N SER A 120 -3.26 2.66 10.58
CA SER A 120 -3.20 1.79 9.40
C SER A 120 -2.14 2.25 8.40
N ALA A 121 -1.43 1.29 7.79
CA ALA A 121 -0.46 1.54 6.73
C ALA A 121 -0.39 0.38 5.74
N VAL A 122 0.00 0.66 4.49
CA VAL A 122 0.41 -0.31 3.48
C VAL A 122 1.91 -0.15 3.25
N LEU A 123 2.71 -1.08 3.75
CA LEU A 123 4.16 -1.10 3.52
C LEU A 123 4.47 -1.87 2.24
N CYS A 124 5.09 -1.20 1.26
CA CYS A 124 5.57 -1.83 0.06
C CYS A 124 6.98 -2.37 0.23
N VAL A 125 7.17 -3.63 -0.18
CA VAL A 125 8.46 -4.33 -0.18
C VAL A 125 8.65 -5.06 -1.48
N GLY A 126 9.89 -5.16 -1.95
CA GLY A 126 10.20 -5.90 -3.17
C GLY A 126 11.62 -5.67 -3.67
N GLU A 127 12.09 -6.60 -4.47
CA GLU A 127 13.43 -6.62 -5.04
C GLU A 127 13.47 -6.06 -6.46
N LYS A 128 14.62 -5.50 -6.83
CA LYS A 128 14.95 -5.09 -8.20
C LYS A 128 15.44 -6.27 -9.03
N LEU A 129 15.50 -6.09 -10.36
CA LEU A 129 15.94 -7.15 -11.28
C LEU A 129 17.32 -7.70 -10.95
N ASN A 130 18.28 -6.82 -10.71
CA ASN A 130 19.65 -7.24 -10.37
C ASN A 130 19.74 -8.01 -9.05
N GLU A 131 18.87 -7.70 -8.08
CA GLU A 131 18.80 -8.41 -6.80
C GLU A 131 18.19 -9.81 -6.98
N LYS A 132 17.14 -9.91 -7.83
CA LYS A 132 16.55 -11.20 -8.21
C LYS A 132 17.55 -12.09 -8.94
N GLU A 133 18.25 -11.56 -9.95
CA GLU A 133 19.26 -12.30 -10.72
C GLU A 133 20.42 -12.81 -9.86
N GLN A 134 20.73 -12.11 -8.78
CA GLN A 134 21.70 -12.52 -7.77
C GLN A 134 21.13 -13.43 -6.68
N ASN A 135 19.88 -13.90 -6.81
CA ASN A 135 19.16 -14.71 -5.81
C ASN A 135 19.06 -14.04 -4.43
N LYS A 136 19.00 -12.72 -4.36
CA LYS A 136 18.93 -11.94 -3.11
C LYS A 136 17.52 -11.51 -2.70
N THR A 137 16.47 -11.98 -3.38
CA THR A 137 15.08 -11.62 -3.11
C THR A 137 14.74 -11.71 -1.62
N PHE A 138 14.99 -12.84 -0.99
CA PHE A 138 14.63 -13.03 0.42
C PHE A 138 15.48 -12.20 1.37
N GLU A 139 16.74 -11.94 1.05
CA GLU A 139 17.60 -11.03 1.82
C GLU A 139 17.09 -9.61 1.77
N VAL A 140 16.73 -9.11 0.58
CA VAL A 140 16.16 -7.77 0.36
C VAL A 140 14.84 -7.62 1.12
N ILE A 141 13.93 -8.57 0.98
CA ILE A 141 12.63 -8.57 1.69
C ILE A 141 12.84 -8.56 3.21
N LYS A 142 13.72 -9.43 3.72
CA LYS A 142 14.02 -9.48 5.16
C LYS A 142 14.57 -8.15 5.66
N LYS A 143 15.48 -7.52 4.91
CA LYS A 143 16.03 -6.21 5.24
C LYS A 143 14.94 -5.14 5.25
N GLN A 144 14.09 -5.07 4.22
CA GLN A 144 13.01 -4.09 4.14
C GLN A 144 11.96 -4.29 5.25
N LEU A 145 11.72 -5.52 5.68
CA LEU A 145 10.82 -5.83 6.81
C LEU A 145 11.45 -5.59 8.19
N SER A 146 12.76 -5.40 8.29
CA SER A 146 13.43 -5.12 9.57
C SER A 146 13.05 -3.78 10.20
N ILE A 147 12.35 -2.92 9.46
CA ILE A 147 11.85 -1.63 9.94
C ILE A 147 10.52 -1.74 10.69
N LEU A 148 9.88 -2.90 10.65
CA LEU A 148 8.59 -3.12 11.28
C LEU A 148 8.68 -2.86 12.79
N PRO A 149 7.63 -2.29 13.41
CA PRO A 149 7.60 -2.08 14.86
C PRO A 149 7.49 -3.44 15.58
N ASP A 150 8.00 -3.50 16.81
CA ASP A 150 7.97 -4.73 17.63
C ASP A 150 6.54 -5.19 17.98
N ARG A 151 5.56 -4.30 17.93
CA ARG A 151 4.14 -4.57 18.20
C ARG A 151 3.23 -3.75 17.31
N ILE A 152 2.14 -4.37 16.85
CA ILE A 152 1.10 -3.68 16.06
C ILE A 152 0.04 -3.04 16.97
N GLN A 153 -0.21 -3.58 18.16
CA GLN A 153 -1.10 -3.01 19.18
C GLN A 153 -2.54 -2.73 18.70
N GLY A 154 -3.11 -3.66 17.92
CA GLY A 154 -4.45 -3.51 17.36
C GLY A 154 -4.56 -2.59 16.13
N LYS A 155 -3.43 -2.03 15.66
CA LYS A 155 -3.36 -1.28 14.40
C LYS A 155 -3.35 -2.25 13.21
N ASN A 156 -3.70 -1.76 12.01
CA ASN A 156 -3.70 -2.56 10.79
C ASN A 156 -2.42 -2.31 9.99
N LEU A 157 -1.79 -3.38 9.57
CA LEU A 157 -0.63 -3.32 8.69
C LEU A 157 -0.85 -4.22 7.48
N ASP A 158 -0.83 -3.62 6.31
CA ASP A 158 -0.81 -4.34 5.05
C ASP A 158 0.62 -4.36 4.51
N ILE A 159 1.07 -5.51 4.02
CA ILE A 159 2.38 -5.65 3.36
C ILE A 159 2.10 -5.98 1.90
N ALA A 160 2.48 -5.07 1.01
CA ALA A 160 2.35 -5.24 -0.43
C ALA A 160 3.69 -5.70 -1.01
N TYR A 161 3.73 -6.91 -1.52
CA TYR A 161 4.88 -7.41 -2.26
C TYR A 161 4.85 -6.91 -3.69
N GLU A 162 5.86 -6.13 -4.06
CA GLU A 162 6.07 -5.55 -5.38
C GLU A 162 7.28 -6.21 -6.05
N PRO A 163 7.13 -7.16 -7.01
CA PRO A 163 8.26 -7.56 -7.85
C PRO A 163 8.67 -6.38 -8.73
N VAL A 164 9.56 -5.50 -8.23
CA VAL A 164 9.89 -4.21 -8.87
C VAL A 164 10.33 -4.38 -10.32
N TRP A 165 11.01 -5.50 -10.61
CA TRP A 165 11.46 -5.88 -11.96
C TRP A 165 10.31 -6.18 -12.94
N ALA A 166 9.10 -6.43 -12.44
CA ALA A 166 7.91 -6.71 -13.26
C ALA A 166 6.98 -5.49 -13.41
N ILE A 167 7.19 -4.41 -12.61
CA ILE A 167 6.31 -3.24 -12.64
C ILE A 167 6.62 -2.37 -13.88
N GLY A 168 5.64 -2.25 -14.79
CA GLY A 168 5.77 -1.39 -15.98
C GLY A 168 6.79 -1.85 -17.02
N THR A 169 7.34 -3.06 -16.90
CA THR A 169 8.36 -3.59 -17.81
C THR A 169 7.80 -4.55 -18.87
N GLY A 170 6.54 -4.96 -18.73
CA GLY A 170 5.94 -6.03 -19.53
C GLY A 170 6.34 -7.44 -19.09
N LEU A 171 7.21 -7.57 -18.10
CA LEU A 171 7.52 -8.86 -17.48
C LEU A 171 6.43 -9.21 -16.46
N VAL A 172 6.12 -10.50 -16.34
CA VAL A 172 5.14 -11.03 -15.38
C VAL A 172 5.84 -12.00 -14.44
N ALA A 173 5.65 -11.81 -13.13
CA ALA A 173 6.11 -12.78 -12.16
C ALA A 173 5.24 -14.04 -12.25
N SER A 174 5.87 -15.24 -12.25
CA SER A 174 5.11 -16.48 -12.23
C SER A 174 4.34 -16.62 -10.92
N LYS A 175 3.19 -17.29 -10.98
CA LYS A 175 2.37 -17.57 -9.79
C LYS A 175 3.19 -18.26 -8.69
N GLN A 176 3.97 -19.26 -9.04
CA GLN A 176 4.82 -19.97 -8.08
C GLN A 176 5.83 -19.04 -7.40
N TYR A 177 6.45 -18.14 -8.16
CA TYR A 177 7.40 -17.17 -7.59
C TYR A 177 6.72 -16.21 -6.60
N ILE A 178 5.52 -15.74 -6.94
CA ILE A 178 4.74 -14.87 -6.06
C ILE A 178 4.37 -15.62 -4.76
N GLU A 179 3.89 -16.85 -4.89
CA GLU A 179 3.52 -17.71 -3.75
C GLU A 179 4.72 -17.97 -2.83
N ASP A 180 5.89 -18.26 -3.39
CA ASP A 180 7.12 -18.50 -2.62
C ASP A 180 7.52 -17.27 -1.81
N VAL A 181 7.48 -16.07 -2.42
CA VAL A 181 7.82 -14.82 -1.72
C VAL A 181 6.78 -14.46 -0.67
N LEU A 182 5.48 -14.56 -0.97
CA LEU A 182 4.43 -14.30 0.00
C LEU A 182 4.48 -15.30 1.17
N SER A 183 4.79 -16.56 0.91
CA SER A 183 4.99 -17.57 1.95
C SER A 183 6.17 -17.23 2.85
N TYR A 184 7.28 -16.76 2.26
CA TYR A 184 8.44 -16.30 3.02
C TYR A 184 8.10 -15.10 3.91
N ILE A 185 7.42 -14.08 3.36
CA ILE A 185 6.96 -12.92 4.14
C ILE A 185 6.06 -13.38 5.29
N ASN A 186 5.08 -14.25 5.02
CA ASN A 186 4.18 -14.76 6.04
C ASN A 186 4.92 -15.49 7.18
N ASN A 187 5.96 -16.25 6.86
CA ASN A 187 6.79 -16.93 7.86
C ASN A 187 7.57 -15.92 8.71
N LEU A 188 8.17 -14.90 8.11
CA LEU A 188 8.82 -13.81 8.86
C LEU A 188 7.82 -13.09 9.80
N ILE A 189 6.60 -12.84 9.34
CA ILE A 189 5.55 -12.22 10.20
C ILE A 189 5.20 -13.13 11.37
N LYS A 190 5.14 -14.45 11.17
CA LYS A 190 4.90 -15.43 12.25
C LYS A 190 6.03 -15.48 13.27
N GLU A 191 7.26 -15.24 12.84
CA GLU A 191 8.42 -15.15 13.74
C GLU A 191 8.45 -13.84 14.54
N LEU A 192 8.05 -12.75 13.92
CA LEU A 192 8.11 -11.40 14.50
C LEU A 192 6.94 -11.09 15.43
N TYR A 193 5.75 -11.63 15.15
CA TYR A 193 4.53 -11.24 15.86
C TYR A 193 3.78 -12.39 16.50
N SER A 194 3.22 -12.10 17.68
CA SER A 194 2.35 -13.03 18.40
C SER A 194 1.02 -13.24 17.66
N ASP A 195 0.28 -14.28 18.07
CA ASP A 195 -1.05 -14.59 17.54
C ASP A 195 -2.07 -13.45 17.73
N LYS A 196 -1.83 -12.54 18.68
CA LYS A 196 -2.70 -11.38 18.92
C LYS A 196 -2.51 -10.25 17.91
N ASP A 197 -1.29 -10.08 17.43
CA ASP A 197 -0.96 -8.99 16.48
C ASP A 197 -1.17 -9.43 15.02
N ARG A 198 -0.92 -10.71 14.70
CA ARG A 198 -0.99 -11.25 13.33
C ARG A 198 -2.33 -11.09 12.60
N PRO A 199 -3.51 -11.17 13.24
CA PRO A 199 -4.77 -10.98 12.54
C PRO A 199 -4.93 -9.63 11.86
N ASN A 200 -4.16 -8.62 12.29
CA ASN A 200 -4.20 -7.28 11.75
C ASN A 200 -3.14 -7.05 10.63
N ILE A 201 -2.42 -8.12 10.23
CA ILE A 201 -1.42 -8.05 9.17
C ILE A 201 -1.93 -8.84 7.97
N ARG A 202 -2.10 -8.14 6.82
CA ARG A 202 -2.53 -8.75 5.56
C ARG A 202 -1.42 -8.65 4.52
N LEU A 203 -1.38 -9.62 3.61
CA LEU A 203 -0.41 -9.64 2.51
C LEU A 203 -1.13 -9.34 1.20
N PHE A 204 -0.60 -8.41 0.43
CA PHE A 204 -1.06 -8.05 -0.91
C PHE A 204 0.00 -8.40 -1.95
N TYR A 205 -0.44 -8.78 -3.12
CA TYR A 205 0.38 -8.75 -4.31
C TYR A 205 0.24 -7.36 -4.97
N GLY A 206 1.36 -6.64 -5.09
CA GLY A 206 1.44 -5.28 -5.60
C GLY A 206 2.09 -5.16 -6.99
N GLY A 207 2.22 -6.26 -7.73
CA GLY A 207 2.69 -6.23 -9.11
C GLY A 207 1.65 -5.71 -10.08
N SER A 208 1.98 -5.68 -11.38
CA SER A 208 1.01 -5.34 -12.43
C SER A 208 -0.11 -6.37 -12.45
N VAL A 209 -1.35 -5.89 -12.29
CA VAL A 209 -2.56 -6.70 -12.33
C VAL A 209 -3.45 -6.12 -13.44
N ASP A 210 -3.87 -6.97 -14.35
CA ASP A 210 -4.80 -6.65 -15.43
C ASP A 210 -5.94 -7.68 -15.50
N GLU A 211 -6.87 -7.49 -16.42
CA GLU A 211 -8.03 -8.38 -16.61
C GLU A 211 -7.67 -9.84 -16.93
N ASN A 212 -6.43 -10.11 -17.37
CA ASN A 212 -5.94 -11.45 -17.71
C ASN A 212 -5.21 -12.12 -16.54
N SER A 213 -4.84 -11.38 -15.52
CA SER A 213 -4.01 -11.82 -14.39
C SER A 213 -4.76 -11.93 -13.06
N VAL A 214 -6.07 -11.63 -13.03
CA VAL A 214 -6.94 -11.67 -11.83
C VAL A 214 -7.62 -13.02 -11.66
#